data_b06dfabb4217c2006b84a114f8c939e1
#
_entry.id   b06dfabb4217c2006b84a114f8c939e1
#
_cell.length_a   1.000
_cell.length_b   1.000
_cell.length_c   1.000
_cell.angle_alpha   90.00
_cell.angle_beta   90.00
_cell.angle_gamma   90.00
#
_symmetry.space_group_name_H-M   'P 1'
#
loop_
_entity.id
_entity.type
_entity.pdbx_description
1 polymer ?
#
loop_
_entity_poly.entity_id
_entity_poly.type
_entity_poly.pdbx_seq_one_letter_code
_entity_poly.pdbx_strand_id
1 'polypeptide(L)'
;MNTPLPSKIRLAKRHFAAAFGVLLATTISGSALAAAPEGPLVTTDWLEKNLNDPKVKIIEVSVNPGVYERGHIPGSVNFSWHTDLNNTVRRDIVGKEQFQALLSKAGVEKDSTVVLYGDTNNWFAAWGAWVFDIYGVDNVKLLDGGRKKWEAENRALSTKPAEVKPSNYAVSKVDTGLRARLSDVVAVADGKSDAKLVDIRSPDEYQGKVFAPQGIQELSIRAGHVPGAVNVPWGKAVNEADGTFKPVAELKALYASVGIDGSKPVITYCRIGERSSHTWFALSKLLGYQVKNYDGSWTEYGNAVGVPVNNPAGTVWAAK
;
A
#
# COMPACT_ATOMS: atom_id res chain seq x y z
N MET A 1 -92.74 4.18 69.51
CA MET A 1 -92.17 2.85 69.59
C MET A 1 -91.29 2.67 68.41
N ASN A 2 -90.10 2.27 68.61
CA ASN A 2 -89.09 1.93 67.66
C ASN A 2 -88.50 3.03 66.75
N THR A 3 -87.49 3.63 67.28
CA THR A 3 -86.50 4.40 66.59
C THR A 3 -85.51 3.44 65.86
N PRO A 4 -85.08 3.69 64.63
CA PRO A 4 -83.89 3.05 64.11
C PRO A 4 -82.66 3.98 64.08
N LEU A 5 -81.54 3.41 64.39
CA LEU A 5 -80.23 3.98 64.53
C LEU A 5 -79.62 4.32 63.10
N PRO A 6 -78.59 5.24 63.10
CA PRO A 6 -78.06 5.73 61.80
C PRO A 6 -76.96 4.84 61.20
N SER A 7 -76.91 4.86 59.91
CA SER A 7 -76.00 4.11 59.03
C SER A 7 -74.55 4.69 59.04
N LYS A 8 -73.59 3.79 59.12
CA LYS A 8 -72.14 4.08 59.11
C LYS A 8 -71.70 4.46 57.70
N ILE A 9 -71.10 5.62 57.58
CA ILE A 9 -70.36 6.07 56.40
C ILE A 9 -69.08 5.27 56.30
N ARG A 10 -68.88 4.52 55.19
CA ARG A 10 -67.60 3.90 54.82
C ARG A 10 -66.76 4.88 54.01
N LEU A 11 -65.62 5.24 54.52
CA LEU A 11 -64.58 5.99 53.84
C LEU A 11 -63.85 5.05 52.83
N ALA A 12 -63.94 5.33 51.53
CA ALA A 12 -63.22 4.61 50.49
C ALA A 12 -61.74 5.16 50.42
N LYS A 13 -60.77 4.31 50.76
CA LYS A 13 -59.37 4.61 50.53
C LYS A 13 -59.04 4.50 49.03
N ARG A 14 -58.75 5.65 48.38
CA ARG A 14 -58.17 5.70 47.06
C ARG A 14 -56.69 5.34 47.14
N HIS A 15 -56.28 4.22 46.52
CA HIS A 15 -54.89 3.88 46.33
C HIS A 15 -54.44 4.59 45.06
N PHE A 16 -53.53 5.56 45.23
CA PHE A 16 -52.73 6.11 44.10
C PHE A 16 -51.63 5.11 43.79
N ALA A 17 -51.72 4.42 42.64
CA ALA A 17 -50.65 3.65 42.07
C ALA A 17 -49.73 4.62 41.28
N ALA A 18 -48.57 4.95 41.84
CA ALA A 18 -47.52 5.67 41.14
C ALA A 18 -46.81 4.69 40.16
N ALA A 19 -47.09 4.83 38.89
CA ALA A 19 -46.36 4.12 37.85
C ALA A 19 -45.01 4.80 37.67
N PHE A 20 -43.94 4.17 38.17
CA PHE A 20 -42.55 4.53 37.85
C PHE A 20 -42.24 4.06 36.46
N GLY A 21 -42.33 4.92 35.46
CA GLY A 21 -41.79 4.68 34.10
C GLY A 21 -40.28 4.73 34.13
N VAL A 22 -39.62 3.59 34.09
CA VAL A 22 -38.16 3.51 33.85
C VAL A 22 -37.93 3.83 32.38
N LEU A 23 -37.51 5.07 32.10
CA LEU A 23 -36.99 5.43 30.78
C LEU A 23 -35.61 4.77 30.61
N LEU A 24 -35.53 3.66 29.89
CA LEU A 24 -34.26 3.08 29.45
C LEU A 24 -33.69 4.01 28.37
N ALA A 25 -32.82 4.94 28.78
CA ALA A 25 -32.01 5.70 27.84
C ALA A 25 -30.93 4.75 27.24
N THR A 26 -31.20 4.18 26.09
CA THR A 26 -30.16 3.51 25.28
C THR A 26 -29.20 4.57 24.77
N THR A 27 -28.09 4.78 25.50
CA THR A 27 -26.96 5.53 24.96
C THR A 27 -26.34 4.72 23.84
N ILE A 28 -26.67 5.05 22.60
CA ILE A 28 -25.91 4.62 21.44
C ILE A 28 -24.57 5.34 21.55
N SER A 29 -23.57 4.65 22.12
CA SER A 29 -22.18 5.10 22.04
C SER A 29 -21.76 4.97 20.58
N GLY A 30 -22.03 5.99 19.78
CA GLY A 30 -21.41 6.15 18.47
C GLY A 30 -19.91 6.29 18.70
N SER A 31 -19.14 5.24 18.40
CA SER A 31 -17.69 5.36 18.32
C SER A 31 -17.40 6.43 17.27
N ALA A 32 -16.87 7.57 17.68
CA ALA A 32 -16.40 8.58 16.74
C ALA A 32 -15.30 7.95 15.90
N LEU A 33 -15.52 7.87 14.59
CA LEU A 33 -14.50 7.41 13.66
C LEU A 33 -13.31 8.35 13.75
N ALA A 34 -12.11 7.78 13.88
CA ALA A 34 -10.91 8.60 13.97
C ALA A 34 -10.58 9.16 12.58
N ALA A 35 -10.31 10.46 12.49
CA ALA A 35 -9.84 11.07 11.25
C ALA A 35 -8.62 10.32 10.69
N ALA A 36 -8.51 10.26 9.35
CA ALA A 36 -7.35 9.66 8.73
C ALA A 36 -6.06 10.40 9.15
N PRO A 37 -4.96 9.68 9.43
CA PRO A 37 -3.68 10.32 9.74
C PRO A 37 -3.26 11.26 8.60
N GLU A 38 -2.59 12.36 8.91
CA GLU A 38 -2.09 13.30 7.90
C GLU A 38 -1.03 12.66 6.99
N GLY A 39 -0.21 11.74 7.49
CA GLY A 39 0.85 11.07 6.74
C GLY A 39 0.35 10.00 5.76
N PRO A 40 1.26 9.45 4.94
CA PRO A 40 0.93 8.43 3.92
C PRO A 40 0.79 7.01 4.48
N LEU A 41 0.99 6.80 5.77
CA LEU A 41 0.86 5.51 6.44
C LEU A 41 -0.33 5.49 7.39
N VAL A 42 -0.96 4.33 7.54
CA VAL A 42 -1.91 4.03 8.61
C VAL A 42 -1.43 2.82 9.41
N THR A 43 -1.70 2.84 10.71
CA THR A 43 -1.41 1.70 11.59
C THR A 43 -2.52 0.64 11.50
N THR A 44 -2.21 -0.58 11.90
CA THR A 44 -3.20 -1.67 12.03
C THR A 44 -4.31 -1.30 13.01
N ASP A 45 -3.99 -0.61 14.12
CA ASP A 45 -4.96 -0.13 15.09
C ASP A 45 -5.93 0.91 14.51
N TRP A 46 -5.40 1.84 13.71
CA TRP A 46 -6.26 2.82 13.06
C TRP A 46 -7.20 2.14 12.07
N LEU A 47 -6.67 1.25 11.22
CA LEU A 47 -7.48 0.56 10.22
C LEU A 47 -8.58 -0.29 10.87
N GLU A 48 -8.26 -1.05 11.92
CA GLU A 48 -9.24 -1.87 12.63
C GLU A 48 -10.40 -1.05 13.20
N LYS A 49 -10.12 0.13 13.76
CA LYS A 49 -11.15 1.04 14.28
C LYS A 49 -12.01 1.68 13.19
N ASN A 50 -11.52 1.71 11.95
CA ASN A 50 -12.18 2.37 10.82
C ASN A 50 -12.67 1.39 9.73
N LEU A 51 -12.72 0.08 10.00
CA LEU A 51 -13.20 -0.93 9.04
C LEU A 51 -14.62 -0.66 8.51
N ASN A 52 -15.46 -0.01 9.32
CA ASN A 52 -16.84 0.28 8.99
C ASN A 52 -17.07 1.73 8.53
N ASP A 53 -16.01 2.52 8.38
CA ASP A 53 -16.14 3.87 7.83
C ASP A 53 -16.39 3.80 6.31
N PRO A 54 -17.54 4.29 5.81
CA PRO A 54 -17.86 4.22 4.38
C PRO A 54 -16.89 5.02 3.50
N LYS A 55 -16.12 5.96 4.08
CA LYS A 55 -15.09 6.73 3.37
C LYS A 55 -13.75 6.00 3.28
N VAL A 56 -13.52 4.98 4.10
CA VAL A 56 -12.31 4.14 4.05
C VAL A 56 -12.52 3.02 3.04
N LYS A 57 -11.70 2.99 2.01
CA LYS A 57 -11.69 1.95 0.98
C LYS A 57 -10.42 1.12 1.13
N ILE A 58 -10.58 -0.15 1.43
CA ILE A 58 -9.47 -1.06 1.70
C ILE A 58 -9.25 -1.92 0.46
N ILE A 59 -8.04 -1.91 -0.07
CA ILE A 59 -7.69 -2.64 -1.29
C ILE A 59 -6.48 -3.52 -1.01
N GLU A 60 -6.64 -4.82 -1.19
CA GLU A 60 -5.55 -5.78 -1.14
C GLU A 60 -4.87 -5.88 -2.51
N VAL A 61 -3.54 -5.78 -2.53
CA VAL A 61 -2.72 -6.03 -3.71
C VAL A 61 -1.74 -7.14 -3.37
N SER A 62 -2.25 -8.36 -3.30
CA SER A 62 -1.48 -9.59 -3.05
C SER A 62 -1.22 -10.33 -4.34
N VAL A 63 -0.11 -11.09 -4.39
CA VAL A 63 0.34 -11.79 -5.59
C VAL A 63 0.41 -13.30 -5.44
N ASN A 64 0.52 -13.82 -4.20
CA ASN A 64 0.51 -15.25 -4.00
C ASN A 64 -0.89 -15.82 -4.24
N PRO A 65 -1.02 -16.93 -5.01
CA PRO A 65 -2.32 -17.47 -5.36
C PRO A 65 -3.19 -17.81 -4.14
N GLY A 66 -4.45 -17.38 -4.17
CA GLY A 66 -5.45 -17.71 -3.16
C GLY A 66 -5.25 -17.01 -1.80
N VAL A 67 -4.34 -16.03 -1.69
CA VAL A 67 -4.11 -15.31 -0.42
C VAL A 67 -5.36 -14.56 0.01
N TYR A 68 -5.95 -13.80 -0.90
CA TYR A 68 -7.17 -13.03 -0.62
C TYR A 68 -8.35 -13.94 -0.26
N GLU A 69 -8.54 -15.03 -1.00
CA GLU A 69 -9.65 -15.96 -0.83
C GLU A 69 -9.56 -16.73 0.48
N ARG A 70 -8.35 -17.07 0.94
CA ARG A 70 -8.14 -17.76 2.23
C ARG A 70 -8.40 -16.87 3.44
N GLY A 71 -8.41 -15.56 3.23
CA GLY A 71 -8.73 -14.59 4.25
C GLY A 71 -8.10 -13.23 3.93
N HIS A 72 -8.87 -12.16 4.07
CA HIS A 72 -8.48 -10.78 3.82
C HIS A 72 -8.99 -9.86 4.93
N ILE A 73 -8.48 -8.65 5.02
CA ILE A 73 -8.99 -7.67 5.99
C ILE A 73 -10.48 -7.41 5.69
N PRO A 74 -11.37 -7.48 6.70
CA PRO A 74 -12.81 -7.31 6.48
C PRO A 74 -13.14 -6.05 5.68
N GLY A 75 -13.99 -6.21 4.65
CA GLY A 75 -14.39 -5.12 3.77
C GLY A 75 -13.39 -4.75 2.67
N SER A 76 -12.22 -5.40 2.58
CA SER A 76 -11.29 -5.15 1.49
C SER A 76 -11.75 -5.79 0.17
N VAL A 77 -11.40 -5.13 -0.94
CA VAL A 77 -11.48 -5.68 -2.29
C VAL A 77 -10.09 -6.08 -2.77
N ASN A 78 -10.00 -7.02 -3.71
CA ASN A 78 -8.73 -7.44 -4.30
C ASN A 78 -8.48 -6.74 -5.64
N PHE A 79 -7.27 -6.17 -5.80
CA PHE A 79 -6.74 -5.77 -7.09
C PHE A 79 -5.56 -6.69 -7.43
N SER A 80 -5.74 -7.53 -8.44
CA SER A 80 -4.66 -8.39 -8.93
C SER A 80 -3.57 -7.53 -9.57
N TRP A 81 -2.34 -7.61 -9.04
CA TRP A 81 -1.21 -6.97 -9.70
C TRP A 81 -1.01 -7.50 -11.12
N HIS A 82 -1.22 -8.81 -11.32
CA HIS A 82 -0.99 -9.47 -12.61
C HIS A 82 -1.94 -9.00 -13.72
N THR A 83 -3.22 -8.79 -13.40
CA THR A 83 -4.27 -8.57 -14.41
C THR A 83 -4.98 -7.23 -14.30
N ASP A 84 -5.06 -6.65 -13.09
CA ASP A 84 -5.79 -5.41 -12.87
C ASP A 84 -4.88 -4.17 -12.91
N LEU A 85 -3.66 -4.28 -12.38
CA LEU A 85 -2.71 -3.16 -12.32
C LEU A 85 -1.66 -3.19 -13.44
N ASN A 86 -1.61 -4.26 -14.23
CA ASN A 86 -0.75 -4.39 -15.40
C ASN A 86 -1.52 -4.65 -16.68
N ASN A 87 -1.00 -4.14 -17.80
CA ASN A 87 -1.41 -4.51 -19.12
C ASN A 87 -0.60 -5.76 -19.55
N THR A 88 -1.27 -6.91 -19.59
CA THR A 88 -0.63 -8.21 -19.84
C THR A 88 -0.09 -8.37 -21.27
N VAL A 89 -0.60 -7.59 -22.22
CA VAL A 89 -0.16 -7.64 -23.63
C VAL A 89 1.11 -6.82 -23.84
N ARG A 90 1.16 -5.62 -23.23
CA ARG A 90 2.30 -4.69 -23.40
C ARG A 90 3.32 -4.78 -22.28
N ARG A 91 3.01 -5.46 -21.20
CA ARG A 91 3.75 -5.39 -19.95
C ARG A 91 3.95 -3.92 -19.49
N ASP A 92 2.88 -3.15 -19.55
CA ASP A 92 2.82 -1.78 -19.10
C ASP A 92 1.93 -1.68 -17.84
N ILE A 93 1.89 -0.54 -17.18
CA ILE A 93 0.88 -0.29 -16.15
C ILE A 93 -0.52 -0.32 -16.79
N VAL A 94 -1.52 -0.57 -15.97
CA VAL A 94 -2.93 -0.52 -16.39
C VAL A 94 -3.27 0.80 -17.09
N GLY A 95 -4.09 0.75 -18.13
CA GLY A 95 -4.53 1.98 -18.83
C GLY A 95 -5.51 2.81 -17.99
N LYS A 96 -5.59 4.11 -18.28
CA LYS A 96 -6.41 5.09 -17.55
C LYS A 96 -7.87 4.65 -17.42
N GLU A 97 -8.49 4.26 -18.51
CA GLU A 97 -9.92 3.88 -18.57
C GLU A 97 -10.19 2.61 -17.74
N GLN A 98 -9.31 1.63 -17.84
CA GLN A 98 -9.40 0.39 -17.06
C GLN A 98 -9.19 0.68 -15.57
N PHE A 99 -8.23 1.50 -15.22
CA PHE A 99 -7.98 1.90 -13.84
C PHE A 99 -9.16 2.67 -13.23
N GLN A 100 -9.73 3.60 -13.98
CA GLN A 100 -10.95 4.33 -13.60
C GLN A 100 -12.12 3.37 -13.33
N ALA A 101 -12.31 2.35 -14.18
CA ALA A 101 -13.33 1.33 -13.99
C ALA A 101 -13.08 0.49 -12.73
N LEU A 102 -11.82 0.14 -12.42
CA LEU A 102 -11.45 -0.56 -11.20
C LEU A 102 -11.79 0.26 -9.96
N LEU A 103 -11.45 1.54 -9.93
CA LEU A 103 -11.77 2.43 -8.81
C LEU A 103 -13.28 2.57 -8.61
N SER A 104 -14.03 2.72 -9.70
CA SER A 104 -15.49 2.80 -9.66
C SER A 104 -16.08 1.51 -9.10
N LYS A 105 -15.62 0.34 -9.54
CA LYS A 105 -16.06 -0.97 -9.04
C LYS A 105 -15.72 -1.15 -7.55
N ALA A 106 -14.59 -0.62 -7.09
CA ALA A 106 -14.17 -0.64 -5.69
C ALA A 106 -14.90 0.42 -4.83
N GLY A 107 -15.82 1.20 -5.41
CA GLY A 107 -16.58 2.22 -4.69
C GLY A 107 -15.72 3.39 -4.20
N VAL A 108 -14.59 3.66 -4.86
CA VAL A 108 -13.72 4.79 -4.52
C VAL A 108 -14.37 6.07 -5.00
N GLU A 109 -14.42 7.07 -4.14
CA GLU A 109 -14.90 8.43 -4.39
C GLU A 109 -13.76 9.42 -4.19
N LYS A 110 -13.92 10.68 -4.63
CA LYS A 110 -12.85 11.69 -4.53
C LYS A 110 -12.40 11.98 -3.11
N ASP A 111 -13.30 11.87 -2.14
CA ASP A 111 -13.05 12.13 -0.72
C ASP A 111 -12.77 10.83 0.07
N SER A 112 -12.60 9.71 -0.61
CA SER A 112 -12.24 8.45 0.02
C SER A 112 -10.81 8.46 0.55
N THR A 113 -10.61 7.84 1.71
CA THR A 113 -9.30 7.40 2.17
C THR A 113 -9.04 5.99 1.64
N VAL A 114 -8.13 5.85 0.70
CA VAL A 114 -7.78 4.53 0.14
C VAL A 114 -6.63 3.94 0.93
N VAL A 115 -6.83 2.77 1.52
CA VAL A 115 -5.79 2.03 2.24
C VAL A 115 -5.38 0.81 1.43
N LEU A 116 -4.13 0.79 1.00
CA LEU A 116 -3.54 -0.32 0.27
C LEU A 116 -2.73 -1.20 1.22
N TYR A 117 -2.86 -2.51 1.05
CA TYR A 117 -2.04 -3.50 1.75
C TYR A 117 -1.84 -4.74 0.87
N GLY A 118 -0.90 -5.59 1.24
CA GLY A 118 -0.68 -6.84 0.50
C GLY A 118 0.23 -7.79 1.24
N ASP A 119 0.42 -8.95 0.63
CA ASP A 119 1.44 -9.93 1.00
C ASP A 119 2.85 -9.47 0.58
N THR A 120 3.82 -10.38 0.59
CA THR A 120 5.16 -10.14 0.02
C THR A 120 5.76 -8.79 0.43
N ASN A 121 5.76 -8.53 1.76
CA ASN A 121 6.32 -7.32 2.37
C ASN A 121 5.73 -6.01 1.83
N ASN A 122 4.48 -6.00 1.42
CA ASN A 122 3.78 -4.80 0.90
C ASN A 122 4.35 -4.23 -0.42
N TRP A 123 5.22 -4.95 -1.13
CA TRP A 123 5.85 -4.44 -2.35
C TRP A 123 4.82 -4.11 -3.43
N PHE A 124 3.84 -5.00 -3.61
CA PHE A 124 2.81 -4.84 -4.63
C PHE A 124 1.74 -3.82 -4.23
N ALA A 125 1.48 -3.65 -2.93
CA ALA A 125 0.67 -2.55 -2.43
C ALA A 125 1.36 -1.19 -2.65
N ALA A 126 2.68 -1.11 -2.48
CA ALA A 126 3.45 0.08 -2.82
C ALA A 126 3.47 0.36 -4.34
N TRP A 127 3.51 -0.69 -5.19
CA TRP A 127 3.26 -0.55 -6.62
C TRP A 127 1.88 0.03 -6.90
N GLY A 128 0.85 -0.48 -6.23
CA GLY A 128 -0.50 0.08 -6.29
C GLY A 128 -0.49 1.57 -5.97
N ALA A 129 0.10 1.96 -4.82
CA ALA A 129 0.20 3.36 -4.41
C ALA A 129 0.88 4.25 -5.47
N TRP A 130 1.93 3.75 -6.11
CA TRP A 130 2.61 4.45 -7.20
C TRP A 130 1.71 4.61 -8.43
N VAL A 131 0.94 3.59 -8.81
CA VAL A 131 -0.04 3.68 -9.92
C VAL A 131 -1.17 4.65 -9.56
N PHE A 132 -1.67 4.62 -8.32
CA PHE A 132 -2.68 5.56 -7.84
C PHE A 132 -2.18 7.02 -7.94
N ASP A 133 -0.94 7.28 -7.55
CA ASP A 133 -0.31 8.60 -7.69
C ASP A 133 -0.18 9.04 -9.16
N ILE A 134 0.23 8.13 -10.06
CA ILE A 134 0.30 8.42 -11.51
C ILE A 134 -1.06 8.89 -12.01
N TYR A 135 -2.14 8.28 -11.54
CA TYR A 135 -3.51 8.62 -11.94
C TYR A 135 -4.16 9.70 -11.07
N GLY A 136 -3.37 10.38 -10.22
CA GLY A 136 -3.80 11.52 -9.42
C GLY A 136 -4.92 11.18 -8.44
N VAL A 137 -4.87 10.01 -7.83
CA VAL A 137 -5.78 9.64 -6.74
C VAL A 137 -5.25 10.21 -5.44
N ASP A 138 -6.02 11.10 -4.85
CA ASP A 138 -5.68 11.72 -3.58
C ASP A 138 -5.90 10.75 -2.41
N ASN A 139 -5.27 11.07 -1.26
CA ASN A 139 -5.47 10.41 0.03
C ASN A 139 -5.29 8.88 0.01
N VAL A 140 -4.23 8.44 -0.69
CA VAL A 140 -3.80 7.03 -0.70
C VAL A 140 -2.83 6.78 0.45
N LYS A 141 -3.07 5.73 1.22
CA LYS A 141 -2.28 5.31 2.36
C LYS A 141 -1.78 3.88 2.17
N LEU A 142 -0.62 3.55 2.72
CA LEU A 142 -0.24 2.15 2.94
C LEU A 142 -0.54 1.75 4.38
N LEU A 143 -1.03 0.53 4.57
CA LEU A 143 -1.05 -0.12 5.87
C LEU A 143 0.39 -0.46 6.26
N ASP A 144 0.92 0.20 7.29
CA ASP A 144 2.31 0.02 7.72
C ASP A 144 2.53 -1.40 8.26
N GLY A 145 3.49 -2.13 7.68
CA GLY A 145 3.71 -3.55 7.92
C GLY A 145 2.80 -4.49 7.11
N GLY A 146 1.79 -3.96 6.43
CA GLY A 146 0.91 -4.71 5.52
C GLY A 146 0.23 -5.92 6.14
N ARG A 147 -0.01 -6.94 5.31
CA ARG A 147 -0.64 -8.19 5.72
C ARG A 147 0.17 -8.93 6.80
N LYS A 148 1.50 -8.92 6.69
CA LYS A 148 2.40 -9.56 7.65
C LYS A 148 2.12 -9.11 9.09
N LYS A 149 2.02 -7.79 9.31
CA LYS A 149 1.78 -7.22 10.63
C LYS A 149 0.35 -7.50 11.11
N TRP A 150 -0.64 -7.35 10.24
CA TRP A 150 -2.03 -7.63 10.56
C TRP A 150 -2.23 -9.05 11.07
N GLU A 151 -1.63 -10.05 10.39
CA GLU A 151 -1.68 -11.45 10.76
C GLU A 151 -0.87 -11.74 12.04
N ALA A 152 0.32 -11.16 12.18
CA ALA A 152 1.16 -11.33 13.37
C ALA A 152 0.49 -10.81 14.65
N GLU A 153 -0.36 -9.79 14.54
CA GLU A 153 -1.18 -9.26 15.62
C GLU A 153 -2.48 -10.06 15.85
N ASN A 154 -2.69 -11.18 15.12
CA ASN A 154 -3.88 -12.02 15.19
C ASN A 154 -5.19 -11.25 14.97
N ARG A 155 -5.18 -10.21 14.14
CA ARG A 155 -6.38 -9.44 13.81
C ARG A 155 -7.30 -10.24 12.90
N ALA A 156 -8.59 -9.88 12.95
CA ALA A 156 -9.63 -10.60 12.21
C ALA A 156 -9.37 -10.59 10.70
N LEU A 157 -9.58 -11.74 10.08
CA LEU A 157 -9.67 -11.93 8.63
C LEU A 157 -11.07 -12.41 8.25
N SER A 158 -11.50 -12.09 7.04
CA SER A 158 -12.77 -12.51 6.45
C SER A 158 -12.52 -13.29 5.17
N THR A 159 -13.35 -14.28 4.91
CA THR A 159 -13.43 -14.95 3.60
C THR A 159 -14.66 -14.48 2.81
N LYS A 160 -15.47 -13.58 3.39
CA LYS A 160 -16.67 -13.04 2.73
C LYS A 160 -16.26 -11.92 1.80
N PRO A 161 -16.63 -11.94 0.52
CA PRO A 161 -16.40 -10.82 -0.40
C PRO A 161 -16.96 -9.52 0.18
N ALA A 162 -16.27 -8.42 -0.08
CA ALA A 162 -16.74 -7.10 0.33
C ALA A 162 -18.04 -6.74 -0.43
N GLU A 163 -19.02 -6.25 0.29
CA GLU A 163 -20.23 -5.66 -0.31
C GLU A 163 -19.92 -4.21 -0.68
N VAL A 164 -19.69 -3.96 -1.96
CA VAL A 164 -19.30 -2.65 -2.48
C VAL A 164 -20.42 -2.06 -3.30
N LYS A 165 -20.82 -0.84 -2.95
CA LYS A 165 -21.63 0.01 -3.84
C LYS A 165 -20.69 0.69 -4.83
N PRO A 166 -20.79 0.42 -6.14
CA PRO A 166 -19.96 1.08 -7.13
C PRO A 166 -20.14 2.60 -7.12
N SER A 167 -19.05 3.31 -7.41
CA SER A 167 -19.04 4.77 -7.58
C SER A 167 -18.95 5.15 -9.06
N ASN A 168 -18.81 6.44 -9.32
CA ASN A 168 -18.51 6.98 -10.64
C ASN A 168 -17.20 7.78 -10.57
N TYR A 169 -16.08 7.07 -10.37
CA TYR A 169 -14.76 7.70 -10.25
C TYR A 169 -14.27 8.14 -11.63
N ALA A 170 -13.75 9.37 -11.70
CA ALA A 170 -13.12 9.92 -12.90
C ALA A 170 -11.66 10.32 -12.62
N VAL A 171 -10.73 9.71 -13.34
CA VAL A 171 -9.32 10.10 -13.30
C VAL A 171 -9.15 11.46 -13.96
N SER A 172 -8.76 12.45 -13.17
CA SER A 172 -8.65 13.86 -13.61
C SER A 172 -7.24 14.22 -14.11
N LYS A 173 -6.20 13.52 -13.65
CA LYS A 173 -4.79 13.80 -13.98
C LYS A 173 -4.05 12.50 -14.26
N VAL A 174 -3.05 12.55 -15.13
CA VAL A 174 -2.07 11.48 -15.34
C VAL A 174 -0.68 12.09 -15.21
N ASP A 175 0.07 11.68 -14.21
CA ASP A 175 1.44 12.16 -13.97
C ASP A 175 2.47 11.10 -14.40
N THR A 176 2.88 11.16 -15.65
CA THR A 176 3.92 10.27 -16.17
C THR A 176 5.32 10.61 -15.65
N GLY A 177 5.49 11.75 -14.98
CA GLY A 177 6.75 12.20 -14.38
C GLY A 177 7.20 11.35 -13.18
N LEU A 178 6.30 10.56 -12.60
CA LEU A 178 6.62 9.62 -11.52
C LEU A 178 7.26 8.31 -12.01
N ARG A 179 7.33 8.10 -13.33
CA ARG A 179 7.86 6.89 -13.97
C ARG A 179 9.15 7.21 -14.71
N ALA A 180 10.22 6.46 -14.45
CA ALA A 180 11.41 6.46 -15.28
C ALA A 180 11.27 5.44 -16.41
N ARG A 181 11.86 5.75 -17.56
CA ARG A 181 11.98 4.87 -18.73
C ARG A 181 13.43 4.41 -18.86
N LEU A 182 13.67 3.39 -19.68
CA LEU A 182 15.02 2.94 -20.00
C LEU A 182 15.94 4.09 -20.42
N SER A 183 15.41 5.03 -21.23
CA SER A 183 16.17 6.22 -21.68
C SER A 183 16.62 7.10 -20.54
N ASP A 184 15.80 7.27 -19.48
CA ASP A 184 16.19 8.07 -18.31
C ASP A 184 17.37 7.41 -17.57
N VAL A 185 17.30 6.08 -17.41
CA VAL A 185 18.34 5.29 -16.74
C VAL A 185 19.64 5.26 -17.53
N VAL A 186 19.55 5.10 -18.85
CA VAL A 186 20.70 5.16 -19.76
C VAL A 186 21.34 6.56 -19.71
N ALA A 187 20.55 7.63 -19.65
CA ALA A 187 21.09 8.98 -19.55
C ALA A 187 21.94 9.18 -18.27
N VAL A 188 21.54 8.55 -17.15
CA VAL A 188 22.36 8.57 -15.91
C VAL A 188 23.62 7.73 -16.09
N ALA A 189 23.51 6.51 -16.64
CA ALA A 189 24.65 5.63 -16.86
C ALA A 189 25.71 6.23 -17.79
N ASP A 190 25.28 7.05 -18.75
CA ASP A 190 26.15 7.78 -19.70
C ASP A 190 26.68 9.12 -19.15
N GLY A 191 26.32 9.51 -17.92
CA GLY A 191 26.69 10.79 -17.33
C GLY A 191 25.98 12.02 -17.93
N LYS A 192 24.87 11.80 -18.66
CA LYS A 192 24.06 12.86 -19.31
C LYS A 192 22.94 13.39 -18.40
N SER A 193 22.73 12.78 -17.24
CA SER A 193 21.78 13.20 -16.21
C SER A 193 22.44 13.13 -14.85
N ASP A 194 22.11 14.08 -13.96
CA ASP A 194 22.63 14.14 -12.60
C ASP A 194 21.73 13.44 -11.57
N ALA A 195 20.65 12.81 -12.03
CA ALA A 195 19.78 12.00 -11.17
C ALA A 195 20.58 10.86 -10.53
N LYS A 196 20.17 10.48 -9.33
CA LYS A 196 20.78 9.38 -8.58
C LYS A 196 20.03 8.07 -8.85
N LEU A 197 20.77 6.99 -9.07
CA LEU A 197 20.18 5.65 -9.20
C LEU A 197 20.33 4.86 -7.90
N VAL A 198 19.24 4.27 -7.42
CA VAL A 198 19.23 3.39 -6.26
C VAL A 198 18.80 1.99 -6.68
N ASP A 199 19.73 1.05 -6.62
CA ASP A 199 19.49 -0.38 -6.76
C ASP A 199 19.09 -0.95 -5.41
N ILE A 200 17.85 -1.44 -5.29
CA ILE A 200 17.33 -1.95 -4.03
C ILE A 200 17.42 -3.47 -3.91
N ARG A 201 18.04 -4.14 -4.89
CA ARG A 201 18.28 -5.58 -4.87
C ARG A 201 19.32 -5.95 -3.80
N SER A 202 19.52 -7.24 -3.61
CA SER A 202 20.55 -7.72 -2.68
C SER A 202 21.97 -7.28 -3.12
N PRO A 203 22.93 -7.21 -2.19
CA PRO A 203 24.32 -6.93 -2.53
C PRO A 203 24.90 -7.91 -3.54
N ASP A 204 24.51 -9.17 -3.49
CA ASP A 204 25.00 -10.20 -4.40
C ASP A 204 24.43 -10.05 -5.83
N GLU A 205 23.16 -9.63 -5.98
CA GLU A 205 22.61 -9.21 -7.28
C GLU A 205 23.35 -7.98 -7.83
N TYR A 206 23.57 -6.97 -6.97
CA TYR A 206 24.26 -5.73 -7.34
C TYR A 206 25.71 -5.97 -7.76
N GLN A 207 26.44 -6.80 -7.01
CA GLN A 207 27.84 -7.16 -7.32
C GLN A 207 27.95 -8.09 -8.55
N GLY A 208 26.84 -8.62 -9.04
CA GLY A 208 26.83 -9.58 -10.15
C GLY A 208 27.28 -10.98 -9.77
N LYS A 209 27.29 -11.34 -8.48
CA LYS A 209 27.61 -12.71 -8.03
C LYS A 209 26.49 -13.67 -8.36
N VAL A 210 25.24 -13.19 -8.33
CA VAL A 210 24.05 -13.94 -8.68
C VAL A 210 23.19 -13.15 -9.67
N PHE A 211 22.44 -13.82 -10.50
CA PHE A 211 21.47 -13.18 -11.40
C PHE A 211 20.18 -12.82 -10.66
N ALA A 212 19.73 -13.71 -9.78
CA ALA A 212 18.53 -13.55 -8.95
C ALA A 212 18.72 -14.25 -7.60
N PRO A 213 17.90 -13.93 -6.59
CA PRO A 213 17.83 -14.69 -5.34
C PRO A 213 17.46 -16.14 -5.61
N GLN A 214 17.89 -17.04 -4.70
CA GLN A 214 17.58 -18.45 -4.78
C GLN A 214 16.05 -18.68 -4.86
N GLY A 215 15.62 -19.57 -5.74
CA GLY A 215 14.21 -19.91 -5.94
C GLY A 215 13.43 -18.93 -6.83
N ILE A 216 14.05 -17.83 -7.27
CA ILE A 216 13.44 -16.86 -8.19
C ILE A 216 14.03 -17.09 -9.59
N GLN A 217 13.15 -17.28 -10.57
CA GLN A 217 13.58 -17.36 -11.96
C GLN A 217 14.12 -16.02 -12.44
N GLU A 218 15.36 -15.99 -12.92
CA GLU A 218 15.93 -14.81 -13.56
C GLU A 218 15.47 -14.67 -14.98
N LEU A 219 15.21 -13.43 -15.36
CA LEU A 219 14.76 -13.06 -16.71
C LEU A 219 15.80 -12.21 -17.46
N SER A 220 16.92 -11.87 -16.83
CA SER A 220 18.01 -11.09 -17.44
C SER A 220 19.20 -11.97 -17.78
N ILE A 221 19.79 -11.77 -18.96
CA ILE A 221 21.00 -12.46 -19.39
C ILE A 221 22.29 -11.82 -18.91
N ARG A 222 22.23 -10.67 -18.22
CA ARG A 222 23.41 -10.01 -17.64
C ARG A 222 23.29 -9.90 -16.14
N ALA A 223 24.40 -10.14 -15.44
CA ALA A 223 24.56 -9.91 -14.00
C ALA A 223 25.17 -8.54 -13.76
N GLY A 224 25.03 -8.01 -12.52
CA GLY A 224 25.58 -6.72 -12.13
C GLY A 224 24.51 -5.64 -11.94
N HIS A 225 24.89 -4.37 -12.19
CA HIS A 225 24.04 -3.21 -11.94
C HIS A 225 24.25 -2.10 -12.98
N VAL A 226 23.37 -1.10 -12.97
CA VAL A 226 23.51 0.11 -13.81
C VAL A 226 24.69 0.93 -13.33
N PRO A 227 25.63 1.35 -14.22
CA PRO A 227 26.74 2.20 -13.83
C PRO A 227 26.27 3.47 -13.10
N GLY A 228 26.97 3.81 -12.01
CA GLY A 228 26.63 4.96 -11.17
C GLY A 228 25.50 4.73 -10.13
N ALA A 229 24.87 3.57 -10.13
CA ALA A 229 23.89 3.23 -9.11
C ALA A 229 24.57 2.96 -7.75
N VAL A 230 23.91 3.38 -6.67
CA VAL A 230 24.22 2.97 -5.30
C VAL A 230 23.32 1.83 -4.87
N ASN A 231 23.80 0.92 -4.01
CA ASN A 231 23.01 -0.19 -3.53
C ASN A 231 22.48 0.07 -2.12
N VAL A 232 21.18 0.12 -1.99
CA VAL A 232 20.48 0.13 -0.70
C VAL A 232 19.39 -0.95 -0.74
N PRO A 233 19.65 -2.16 -0.25
CA PRO A 233 18.66 -3.22 -0.21
C PRO A 233 17.38 -2.76 0.48
N TRP A 234 16.22 -3.04 -0.13
CA TRP A 234 14.92 -2.57 0.34
C TRP A 234 14.67 -2.87 1.84
N GLY A 235 15.12 -4.04 2.31
CA GLY A 235 14.94 -4.47 3.71
C GLY A 235 15.64 -3.58 4.74
N LYS A 236 16.60 -2.75 4.32
CA LYS A 236 17.21 -1.76 5.23
C LYS A 236 16.27 -0.62 5.60
N ALA A 237 15.19 -0.41 4.86
CA ALA A 237 14.20 0.64 5.10
C ALA A 237 13.06 0.21 6.05
N VAL A 238 13.03 -1.06 6.46
CA VAL A 238 11.95 -1.61 7.30
C VAL A 238 12.49 -2.26 8.57
N ASN A 239 11.61 -2.43 9.54
CA ASN A 239 11.83 -3.27 10.70
C ASN A 239 11.58 -4.74 10.30
N GLU A 240 12.57 -5.58 10.45
CA GLU A 240 12.51 -6.98 10.01
C GLU A 240 11.39 -7.77 10.72
N ALA A 241 11.14 -7.46 11.98
CA ALA A 241 10.16 -8.16 12.80
C ALA A 241 8.73 -8.08 12.23
N ASP A 242 8.28 -6.89 11.84
CA ASP A 242 6.89 -6.65 11.47
C ASP A 242 6.70 -6.02 10.07
N GLY A 243 7.79 -5.66 9.40
CA GLY A 243 7.75 -5.06 8.06
C GLY A 243 7.33 -3.59 8.02
N THR A 244 7.18 -2.92 9.17
CA THR A 244 6.90 -1.48 9.22
C THR A 244 8.08 -0.67 8.73
N PHE A 245 7.83 0.50 8.16
CA PHE A 245 8.92 1.41 7.80
C PHE A 245 9.69 1.88 9.03
N LYS A 246 10.98 2.07 8.88
CA LYS A 246 11.80 2.72 9.90
C LYS A 246 11.37 4.19 10.08
N PRO A 247 11.64 4.78 11.27
CA PRO A 247 11.40 6.20 11.50
C PRO A 247 12.04 7.09 10.45
N VAL A 248 11.39 8.19 10.11
CA VAL A 248 11.84 9.15 9.08
C VAL A 248 13.31 9.58 9.29
N ALA A 249 13.73 9.79 10.55
CA ALA A 249 15.11 10.16 10.85
C ALA A 249 16.12 9.06 10.47
N GLU A 250 15.78 7.79 10.73
CA GLU A 250 16.62 6.65 10.36
C GLU A 250 16.68 6.46 8.84
N LEU A 251 15.53 6.61 8.15
CA LEU A 251 15.47 6.56 6.69
C LEU A 251 16.33 7.66 6.06
N LYS A 252 16.27 8.90 6.58
CA LYS A 252 17.12 10.01 6.13
C LYS A 252 18.60 9.67 6.29
N ALA A 253 19.00 9.17 7.46
CA ALA A 253 20.39 8.80 7.73
C ALA A 253 20.85 7.65 6.82
N LEU A 254 20.01 6.63 6.62
CA LEU A 254 20.28 5.48 5.75
C LEU A 254 20.60 5.94 4.32
N TYR A 255 19.72 6.74 3.72
CA TYR A 255 19.89 7.16 2.33
C TYR A 255 20.97 8.24 2.15
N ALA A 256 21.10 9.17 3.10
CA ALA A 256 22.17 10.16 3.09
C ALA A 256 23.56 9.53 3.17
N SER A 257 23.72 8.38 3.86
CA SER A 257 25.02 7.67 3.95
C SER A 257 25.57 7.19 2.60
N VAL A 258 24.71 7.12 1.57
CA VAL A 258 25.09 6.75 0.20
C VAL A 258 24.89 7.92 -0.79
N GLY A 259 24.75 9.16 -0.29
CA GLY A 259 24.61 10.35 -1.11
C GLY A 259 23.23 10.59 -1.71
N ILE A 260 22.19 10.01 -1.10
CA ILE A 260 20.78 10.23 -1.44
C ILE A 260 20.16 11.09 -0.33
N ASP A 261 20.24 12.39 -0.46
CA ASP A 261 19.83 13.38 0.55
C ASP A 261 18.67 14.28 0.12
N GLY A 262 18.10 14.03 -1.08
CA GLY A 262 17.01 14.80 -1.66
C GLY A 262 17.45 16.04 -2.46
N SER A 263 18.75 16.34 -2.53
CA SER A 263 19.29 17.47 -3.30
C SER A 263 19.19 17.26 -4.83
N LYS A 264 19.06 15.99 -5.27
CA LYS A 264 18.96 15.60 -6.67
C LYS A 264 17.78 14.65 -6.89
N PRO A 265 17.20 14.62 -8.10
CA PRO A 265 16.21 13.62 -8.46
C PRO A 265 16.77 12.20 -8.28
N VAL A 266 15.91 11.28 -7.88
CA VAL A 266 16.24 9.88 -7.65
C VAL A 266 15.46 8.98 -8.57
N ILE A 267 16.07 7.91 -9.07
CA ILE A 267 15.42 6.81 -9.78
C ILE A 267 15.67 5.53 -9.00
N THR A 268 14.60 4.87 -8.59
CA THR A 268 14.66 3.56 -7.92
C THR A 268 14.43 2.44 -8.92
N TYR A 269 15.17 1.34 -8.81
CA TYR A 269 14.93 0.14 -9.61
C TYR A 269 15.24 -1.13 -8.82
N CYS A 270 14.62 -2.23 -9.24
CA CYS A 270 14.88 -3.57 -8.71
C CYS A 270 15.00 -4.61 -9.84
N ARG A 271 14.21 -5.67 -9.83
CA ARG A 271 14.13 -6.67 -10.91
C ARG A 271 13.02 -6.36 -11.91
N ILE A 272 11.80 -6.10 -11.43
CA ILE A 272 10.60 -5.81 -12.26
C ILE A 272 9.78 -4.61 -11.76
N GLY A 273 10.28 -3.82 -10.80
CA GLY A 273 9.68 -2.56 -10.34
C GLY A 273 8.89 -2.62 -9.03
N GLU A 274 8.52 -3.80 -8.55
CA GLU A 274 7.69 -3.99 -7.37
C GLU A 274 8.42 -3.64 -6.05
N ARG A 275 9.64 -4.17 -5.85
CA ARG A 275 10.46 -3.85 -4.67
C ARG A 275 10.88 -2.39 -4.69
N SER A 276 11.17 -1.84 -5.87
CA SER A 276 11.59 -0.45 -6.01
C SER A 276 10.44 0.54 -5.79
N SER A 277 9.18 0.13 -6.00
CA SER A 277 8.02 0.94 -5.61
C SER A 277 7.94 1.14 -4.09
N HIS A 278 8.35 0.16 -3.31
CA HIS A 278 8.42 0.28 -1.86
C HIS A 278 9.49 1.30 -1.43
N THR A 279 10.67 1.27 -2.06
CA THR A 279 11.71 2.30 -1.85
C THR A 279 11.29 3.66 -2.38
N TRP A 280 10.61 3.71 -3.55
CA TRP A 280 9.98 4.93 -4.06
C TRP A 280 9.03 5.53 -3.03
N PHE A 281 8.18 4.71 -2.40
CA PHE A 281 7.27 5.16 -1.36
C PHE A 281 8.03 5.76 -0.16
N ALA A 282 9.07 5.08 0.32
CA ALA A 282 9.91 5.59 1.40
C ALA A 282 10.54 6.95 1.06
N LEU A 283 11.18 7.06 -0.09
CA LEU A 283 11.88 8.28 -0.49
C LEU A 283 10.92 9.42 -0.87
N SER A 284 9.86 9.11 -1.66
CA SER A 284 8.93 10.11 -2.14
C SER A 284 7.90 10.51 -1.08
N LYS A 285 7.24 9.53 -0.45
CA LYS A 285 6.11 9.79 0.44
C LYS A 285 6.51 10.07 1.89
N LEU A 286 7.56 9.39 2.40
CA LEU A 286 8.00 9.59 3.78
C LEU A 286 9.08 10.67 3.89
N LEU A 287 9.98 10.76 2.91
CA LEU A 287 11.07 11.75 2.94
C LEU A 287 10.78 13.01 2.10
N GLY A 288 9.79 12.98 1.21
CA GLY A 288 9.42 14.12 0.35
C GLY A 288 10.43 14.39 -0.78
N TYR A 289 11.24 13.39 -1.18
CA TYR A 289 12.21 13.54 -2.25
C TYR A 289 11.53 13.45 -3.64
N GLN A 290 12.17 14.01 -4.66
CA GLN A 290 11.75 13.85 -6.05
C GLN A 290 12.21 12.49 -6.58
N VAL A 291 11.30 11.54 -6.73
CA VAL A 291 11.65 10.15 -7.07
C VAL A 291 10.79 9.63 -8.22
N LYS A 292 11.44 8.96 -9.17
CA LYS A 292 10.79 8.15 -10.19
C LYS A 292 11.02 6.66 -9.92
N ASN A 293 10.01 5.83 -10.15
CA ASN A 293 10.20 4.38 -10.17
C ASN A 293 10.46 3.91 -11.60
N TYR A 294 11.52 3.14 -11.80
CA TYR A 294 11.81 2.47 -13.06
C TYR A 294 11.26 1.05 -13.00
N ASP A 295 10.07 0.86 -13.50
CA ASP A 295 9.34 -0.42 -13.42
C ASP A 295 9.85 -1.47 -14.42
N GLY A 296 10.48 -1.09 -15.52
CA GLY A 296 11.24 -2.01 -16.39
C GLY A 296 12.39 -2.70 -15.66
N SER A 297 13.05 -1.95 -14.78
CA SER A 297 14.07 -2.44 -13.85
C SER A 297 15.18 -3.28 -14.49
N TRP A 298 15.77 -4.21 -13.73
CA TRP A 298 16.88 -5.03 -14.24
C TRP A 298 16.45 -5.99 -15.36
N THR A 299 15.21 -6.45 -15.33
CA THR A 299 14.68 -7.31 -16.42
C THR A 299 14.69 -6.59 -17.78
N GLU A 300 14.39 -5.30 -17.83
CA GLU A 300 14.49 -4.50 -19.04
C GLU A 300 15.96 -4.12 -19.33
N TYR A 301 16.63 -3.47 -18.35
CA TYR A 301 17.98 -2.96 -18.53
C TYR A 301 19.01 -4.05 -18.79
N GLY A 302 18.95 -5.15 -18.04
CA GLY A 302 19.87 -6.28 -18.17
C GLY A 302 19.75 -7.04 -19.50
N ASN A 303 18.65 -6.90 -20.22
CA ASN A 303 18.42 -7.46 -21.55
C ASN A 303 18.59 -6.44 -22.69
N ALA A 304 18.66 -5.14 -22.38
CA ALA A 304 18.78 -4.12 -23.40
C ALA A 304 20.12 -4.17 -24.12
N VAL A 305 20.09 -4.10 -25.45
CA VAL A 305 21.29 -4.12 -26.29
C VAL A 305 21.94 -2.74 -26.29
N GLY A 306 23.28 -2.71 -26.23
CA GLY A 306 24.05 -1.47 -26.34
C GLY A 306 24.12 -0.58 -25.11
N VAL A 307 23.54 -1.02 -23.97
CA VAL A 307 23.64 -0.27 -22.70
C VAL A 307 24.78 -0.79 -21.81
N PRO A 308 25.49 0.09 -21.06
CA PRO A 308 26.60 -0.33 -20.20
C PRO A 308 26.09 -1.06 -18.96
N VAL A 309 26.86 -2.03 -18.48
CA VAL A 309 26.62 -2.75 -17.21
C VAL A 309 27.91 -2.76 -16.41
N ASN A 310 27.82 -2.48 -15.12
CA ASN A 310 28.88 -2.71 -14.17
C ASN A 310 28.68 -4.08 -13.50
N ASN A 311 29.61 -5.02 -13.71
CA ASN A 311 29.54 -6.39 -13.20
C ASN A 311 30.86 -6.73 -12.49
N PRO A 312 31.01 -6.33 -11.20
CA PRO A 312 32.25 -6.51 -10.48
C PRO A 312 32.67 -7.97 -10.30
N ALA A 313 31.73 -8.88 -10.17
CA ALA A 313 32.04 -10.32 -10.01
C ALA A 313 32.41 -11.00 -11.33
N GLY A 314 32.14 -10.37 -12.48
CA GLY A 314 32.45 -10.94 -13.80
C GLY A 314 31.57 -12.15 -14.20
N THR A 315 30.47 -12.39 -13.48
CA THR A 315 29.58 -13.54 -13.78
C THR A 315 28.92 -13.36 -15.14
N VAL A 316 29.03 -14.36 -15.98
CA VAL A 316 28.41 -14.40 -17.31
C VAL A 316 27.30 -15.45 -17.35
N TRP A 317 26.28 -15.17 -18.13
CA TRP A 317 25.23 -16.16 -18.38
C TRP A 317 25.83 -17.33 -19.14
N ALA A 318 25.60 -18.53 -18.63
CA ALA A 318 25.96 -19.76 -19.30
C ALA A 318 24.73 -20.65 -19.43
N ALA A 319 24.47 -21.16 -20.62
CA ALA A 319 23.48 -22.20 -20.81
C ALA A 319 23.89 -23.41 -19.95
N LYS A 320 22.97 -23.95 -19.15
CA LYS A 320 23.13 -25.20 -18.44
C LYS A 320 22.83 -26.37 -19.35
#